data_5ac932dac6e262eaeb0c82b51424384b
#
_entry.id   5ac932dac6e262eaeb0c82b51424384b
#
_cell.length_a   1.000
_cell.length_b   1.000
_cell.length_c   1.000
_cell.angle_alpha   90.00
_cell.angle_beta   90.00
_cell.angle_gamma   90.00
#
_symmetry.space_group_name_H-M   'P 1'
#
loop_
_entity.id
_entity.type
_entity.pdbx_description
1 polymer ?
#
loop_
_entity_poly.entity_id
_entity_poly.type
_entity_poly.pdbx_seq_one_letter_code
_entity_poly.pdbx_strand_id
1 'polypeptide(L)'
;MRHGPPEPAGRWQVIGHLHLLLLSKEPILQKLGSMADRYGPIFMLRIGTRRRLVVSSWEAVKDCFTINDKAVSTRPRTAAAEHMGYNYAMFGFAPYGPYWRELRKIVMLQILSNARLDSLKHVRATEINTRVKNLHRIWSMIGRSAVPIDLKQWCGDLTLDIVVRMVVGKRCFEEDSDHGDDDNSEARRLRTAISRFFYLMGVFVVSDVIPLLKWFDFQGHRLAMKATAKELDSLLVKWIKEHRRRRSLAEVEGRNEDFMDVVGGKNDTYLD
;
A
#
# COMPACT_ATOMS: atom_id res chain seq x y z
N MET A 1 33.10 11.11 24.90
CA MET A 1 31.63 11.10 24.91
C MET A 1 31.12 10.99 23.50
N ARG A 2 30.38 9.94 23.15
CA ARG A 2 29.75 9.85 21.81
C ARG A 2 28.54 10.79 21.82
N HIS A 3 28.68 11.95 21.22
CA HIS A 3 27.55 12.84 20.99
C HIS A 3 26.60 12.17 19.99
N GLY A 4 25.38 11.87 20.44
CA GLY A 4 24.33 11.39 19.53
C GLY A 4 23.90 12.49 18.56
N PRO A 5 23.07 12.17 17.55
CA PRO A 5 22.53 13.17 16.63
C PRO A 5 21.85 14.30 17.40
N PRO A 6 21.95 15.56 16.92
CA PRO A 6 21.34 16.72 17.60
C PRO A 6 19.83 16.53 17.77
N GLU A 7 19.30 17.02 18.89
CA GLU A 7 17.87 16.97 19.18
C GLU A 7 17.35 18.42 19.23
N PRO A 8 16.28 18.77 18.50
CA PRO A 8 15.67 20.10 18.52
C PRO A 8 15.25 20.51 19.94
N ALA A 9 15.34 21.79 20.22
CA ALA A 9 14.79 22.34 21.46
C ALA A 9 13.27 22.33 21.48
N GLY A 10 12.67 22.48 22.68
CA GLY A 10 11.21 22.58 22.82
C GLY A 10 10.50 21.24 23.04
N ARG A 11 11.19 20.20 23.48
CA ARG A 11 10.60 18.91 23.81
C ARG A 11 9.68 19.00 25.03
N TRP A 12 8.44 18.53 24.89
CA TRP A 12 7.50 18.36 26.00
C TRP A 12 7.63 16.96 26.62
N GLN A 13 7.30 16.81 27.90
CA GLN A 13 7.56 15.57 28.65
C GLN A 13 6.84 14.33 28.05
N VAL A 14 5.56 14.45 27.72
CA VAL A 14 4.73 13.31 27.25
C VAL A 14 4.72 13.20 25.73
N ILE A 15 4.48 14.29 25.04
CA ILE A 15 4.28 14.29 23.58
C ILE A 15 5.56 14.52 22.78
N GLY A 16 6.67 14.86 23.46
CA GLY A 16 7.94 15.13 22.79
C GLY A 16 7.86 16.37 21.89
N HIS A 17 8.30 16.22 20.63
CA HIS A 17 8.24 17.27 19.60
C HIS A 17 6.99 17.18 18.72
N LEU A 18 5.99 16.35 19.09
CA LEU A 18 4.80 16.13 18.29
C LEU A 18 4.04 17.44 18.02
N HIS A 19 3.98 18.35 18.99
CA HIS A 19 3.34 19.67 18.82
C HIS A 19 4.00 20.50 17.71
N LEU A 20 5.33 20.39 17.50
CA LEU A 20 6.02 21.10 16.42
C LEU A 20 5.60 20.62 15.02
N LEU A 21 5.15 19.36 14.91
CA LEU A 21 4.69 18.78 13.67
C LEU A 21 3.18 19.02 13.44
N LEU A 22 2.37 18.90 14.51
CA LEU A 22 0.90 19.00 14.39
C LEU A 22 0.40 20.44 14.36
N LEU A 23 1.06 21.38 15.05
CA LEU A 23 0.67 22.79 15.07
C LEU A 23 1.25 23.58 13.89
N SER A 24 2.11 22.97 13.10
CA SER A 24 2.64 23.59 11.89
C SER A 24 1.54 23.64 10.82
N LYS A 25 1.37 24.78 10.16
CA LYS A 25 0.54 24.91 8.95
C LYS A 25 1.21 24.33 7.71
N GLU A 26 2.51 24.04 7.78
CA GLU A 26 3.30 23.46 6.71
C GLU A 26 3.10 21.95 6.64
N PRO A 27 3.14 21.34 5.45
CA PRO A 27 3.20 19.89 5.32
C PRO A 27 4.37 19.30 6.12
N ILE A 28 4.17 18.14 6.75
CA ILE A 28 5.16 17.50 7.63
C ILE A 28 6.54 17.37 6.95
N LEU A 29 6.58 17.01 5.68
CA LEU A 29 7.84 16.87 4.94
C LEU A 29 8.60 18.19 4.81
N GLN A 30 7.90 19.29 4.53
CA GLN A 30 8.52 20.62 4.45
C GLN A 30 9.01 21.05 5.82
N LYS A 31 8.24 20.78 6.88
CA LYS A 31 8.66 21.06 8.26
C LYS A 31 9.91 20.28 8.66
N LEU A 32 9.99 18.99 8.31
CA LEU A 32 11.19 18.20 8.56
C LEU A 32 12.39 18.70 7.74
N GLY A 33 12.17 19.19 6.51
CA GLY A 33 13.21 19.83 5.69
C GLY A 33 13.77 21.08 6.36
N SER A 34 12.91 22.03 6.77
CA SER A 34 13.36 23.26 7.47
C SER A 34 14.06 22.96 8.80
N MET A 35 13.70 21.87 9.47
CA MET A 35 14.43 21.40 10.65
C MET A 35 15.80 20.83 10.28
N ALA A 36 15.91 20.11 9.15
CA ALA A 36 17.20 19.61 8.67
C ALA A 36 18.19 20.74 8.31
N ASP A 37 17.68 21.82 7.73
CA ASP A 37 18.49 23.01 7.43
C ASP A 37 19.05 23.65 8.71
N ARG A 38 18.32 23.58 9.82
CA ARG A 38 18.72 24.17 11.11
C ARG A 38 19.58 23.26 11.96
N TYR A 39 19.29 21.98 12.04
CA TYR A 39 19.91 21.03 12.97
C TYR A 39 20.89 20.07 12.29
N GLY A 40 21.00 20.14 10.96
CA GLY A 40 21.81 19.26 10.15
C GLY A 40 21.00 18.11 9.53
N PRO A 41 21.60 17.41 8.55
CA PRO A 41 20.93 16.39 7.75
C PRO A 41 20.55 15.12 8.54
N ILE A 42 21.06 14.95 9.73
CA ILE A 42 20.75 13.83 10.64
C ILE A 42 20.45 14.39 12.01
N PHE A 43 19.22 14.26 12.48
CA PHE A 43 18.81 14.72 13.80
C PHE A 43 17.78 13.77 14.44
N MET A 44 17.60 13.90 15.76
CA MET A 44 16.73 13.05 16.54
C MET A 44 15.45 13.80 16.92
N LEU A 45 14.29 13.23 16.61
CA LEU A 45 13.02 13.69 17.14
C LEU A 45 12.48 12.73 18.20
N ARG A 46 11.88 13.26 19.24
CA ARG A 46 11.06 12.49 20.16
C ARG A 46 9.60 12.72 19.83
N ILE A 47 8.89 11.69 19.40
CA ILE A 47 7.46 11.75 19.07
C ILE A 47 6.72 10.85 20.07
N GLY A 48 5.97 11.45 20.96
CA GLY A 48 5.44 10.77 22.13
C GLY A 48 6.58 10.18 22.98
N THR A 49 6.47 8.88 23.28
CA THR A 49 7.48 8.15 24.05
C THR A 49 8.65 7.63 23.21
N ARG A 50 8.56 7.73 21.87
CA ARG A 50 9.52 7.10 20.95
C ARG A 50 10.50 8.10 20.35
N ARG A 51 11.77 7.70 20.29
CA ARG A 51 12.81 8.43 19.54
C ARG A 51 12.76 8.06 18.06
N ARG A 52 12.87 9.05 17.18
CA ARG A 52 12.86 8.91 15.73
C ARG A 52 14.07 9.59 15.13
N LEU A 53 14.89 8.88 14.39
CA LEU A 53 15.97 9.45 13.61
C LEU A 53 15.40 10.02 12.32
N VAL A 54 15.66 11.28 12.05
CA VAL A 54 15.36 11.93 10.78
C VAL A 54 16.65 12.01 9.99
N VAL A 55 16.60 11.51 8.76
CA VAL A 55 17.72 11.50 7.81
C VAL A 55 17.28 12.21 6.54
N SER A 56 17.98 13.27 6.16
CA SER A 56 17.62 14.19 5.09
C SER A 56 18.68 14.29 3.98
N SER A 57 19.86 13.68 4.13
CA SER A 57 20.86 13.68 3.07
C SER A 57 20.90 12.35 2.33
N TRP A 58 21.23 12.40 1.04
CA TRP A 58 21.39 11.23 0.17
C TRP A 58 22.45 10.24 0.71
N GLU A 59 23.60 10.76 1.14
CA GLU A 59 24.72 9.96 1.64
C GLU A 59 24.30 9.15 2.86
N ALA A 60 23.67 9.83 3.83
CA ALA A 60 23.21 9.18 5.06
C ALA A 60 22.06 8.19 4.80
N VAL A 61 21.15 8.49 3.86
CA VAL A 61 20.10 7.55 3.44
C VAL A 61 20.73 6.32 2.78
N LYS A 62 21.73 6.51 1.92
CA LYS A 62 22.47 5.40 1.30
C LYS A 62 23.09 4.50 2.35
N ASP A 63 23.79 5.06 3.35
CA ASP A 63 24.39 4.30 4.43
C ASP A 63 23.36 3.53 5.28
N CYS A 64 22.21 4.16 5.54
CA CYS A 64 21.10 3.50 6.24
C CYS A 64 20.60 2.26 5.50
N PHE A 65 20.44 2.33 4.17
CA PHE A 65 19.84 1.25 3.38
C PHE A 65 20.85 0.30 2.73
N THR A 66 22.14 0.48 2.97
CA THR A 66 23.21 -0.44 2.53
C THR A 66 23.95 -1.04 3.72
N ILE A 67 24.80 -0.26 4.39
CA ILE A 67 25.66 -0.73 5.47
C ILE A 67 24.85 -1.08 6.73
N ASN A 68 23.81 -0.29 7.02
CA ASN A 68 22.98 -0.40 8.24
C ASN A 68 21.57 -0.95 7.95
N ASP A 69 21.35 -1.61 6.82
CA ASP A 69 20.01 -2.06 6.36
C ASP A 69 19.30 -2.90 7.42
N LYS A 70 19.98 -3.83 8.08
CA LYS A 70 19.39 -4.67 9.13
C LYS A 70 18.86 -3.87 10.31
N ALA A 71 19.55 -2.79 10.69
CA ALA A 71 19.15 -1.95 11.83
C ALA A 71 17.86 -1.16 11.54
N VAL A 72 17.61 -0.81 10.27
CA VAL A 72 16.46 0.01 9.83
C VAL A 72 15.39 -0.78 9.10
N SER A 73 15.59 -2.08 8.83
CA SER A 73 14.65 -2.92 8.06
C SER A 73 13.34 -3.20 8.77
N THR A 74 13.31 -3.18 10.10
CA THR A 74 12.09 -3.49 10.86
C THR A 74 11.06 -2.38 10.72
N ARG A 75 9.84 -2.77 10.33
CA ARG A 75 8.72 -1.85 10.17
C ARG A 75 8.18 -1.38 11.53
N PRO A 76 7.72 -0.13 11.66
CA PRO A 76 7.12 0.36 12.89
C PRO A 76 5.80 -0.36 13.16
N ARG A 77 5.54 -0.67 14.43
CA ARG A 77 4.25 -1.21 14.85
C ARG A 77 3.23 -0.08 14.94
N THR A 78 2.30 -0.04 13.99
CA THR A 78 1.21 0.94 13.91
C THR A 78 -0.14 0.25 13.99
N ALA A 79 -1.19 0.99 14.36
CA ALA A 79 -2.56 0.50 14.35
C ALA A 79 -2.99 0.05 12.93
N ALA A 80 -2.55 0.77 11.90
CA ALA A 80 -2.79 0.40 10.52
C ALA A 80 -2.20 -0.98 10.18
N ALA A 81 -0.94 -1.24 10.54
CA ALA A 81 -0.29 -2.52 10.31
C ALA A 81 -0.91 -3.66 11.14
N GLU A 82 -1.41 -3.36 12.35
CA GLU A 82 -2.11 -4.31 13.21
C GLU A 82 -3.46 -4.72 12.59
N HIS A 83 -4.30 -3.75 12.22
CA HIS A 83 -5.68 -4.01 11.84
C HIS A 83 -5.87 -4.29 10.35
N MET A 84 -5.09 -3.65 9.46
CA MET A 84 -5.20 -3.80 8.01
C MET A 84 -4.08 -4.66 7.40
N GLY A 85 -3.06 -5.01 8.17
CA GLY A 85 -1.91 -5.81 7.74
C GLY A 85 -1.90 -7.22 8.33
N TYR A 86 -3.06 -7.80 8.67
CA TYR A 86 -3.19 -9.14 9.25
C TYR A 86 -2.26 -9.35 10.45
N ASN A 87 -2.36 -8.47 11.44
CA ASN A 87 -1.50 -8.47 12.62
C ASN A 87 0.01 -8.52 12.25
N TYR A 88 0.41 -7.62 11.35
CA TYR A 88 1.78 -7.48 10.82
C TYR A 88 2.24 -8.63 9.90
N ALA A 89 1.36 -9.53 9.46
CA ALA A 89 1.73 -10.63 8.57
C ALA A 89 1.89 -10.21 7.10
N MET A 90 1.26 -9.10 6.69
CA MET A 90 1.38 -8.60 5.32
C MET A 90 2.83 -8.18 5.01
N PHE A 91 3.33 -8.54 3.83
CA PHE A 91 4.73 -8.30 3.39
C PHE A 91 5.25 -6.88 3.67
N GLY A 92 4.44 -5.85 3.41
CA GLY A 92 4.81 -4.45 3.62
C GLY A 92 4.95 -4.04 5.10
N PHE A 93 4.37 -4.80 6.04
CA PHE A 93 4.31 -4.48 7.47
C PHE A 93 5.02 -5.48 8.35
N ALA A 94 5.37 -6.66 7.80
CA ALA A 94 6.03 -7.70 8.56
C ALA A 94 7.39 -7.23 9.10
N PRO A 95 7.70 -7.51 10.38
CA PRO A 95 9.00 -7.22 10.96
C PRO A 95 10.10 -7.98 10.22
N TYR A 96 11.30 -7.39 10.17
CA TYR A 96 12.45 -8.08 9.61
C TYR A 96 12.76 -9.35 10.42
N GLY A 97 12.77 -10.51 9.75
CA GLY A 97 12.98 -11.81 10.36
C GLY A 97 12.91 -12.95 9.34
N PRO A 98 12.96 -14.23 9.79
CA PRO A 98 12.87 -15.38 8.89
C PRO A 98 11.61 -15.35 8.03
N TYR A 99 10.45 -15.13 8.63
CA TYR A 99 9.15 -15.01 7.94
C TYR A 99 9.19 -13.96 6.81
N TRP A 100 9.63 -12.74 7.11
CA TRP A 100 9.72 -11.68 6.09
C TRP A 100 10.67 -12.03 4.96
N ARG A 101 11.79 -12.71 5.26
CA ARG A 101 12.77 -13.13 4.24
C ARG A 101 12.17 -14.16 3.28
N GLU A 102 11.40 -15.13 3.79
CA GLU A 102 10.71 -16.11 2.94
C GLU A 102 9.63 -15.43 2.08
N LEU A 103 8.80 -14.55 2.65
CA LEU A 103 7.85 -13.77 1.87
C LEU A 103 8.53 -12.94 0.79
N ARG A 104 9.64 -12.26 1.12
CA ARG A 104 10.41 -11.49 0.13
C ARG A 104 10.92 -12.37 -0.99
N LYS A 105 11.43 -13.56 -0.68
CA LYS A 105 11.91 -14.52 -1.67
C LYS A 105 10.78 -14.91 -2.63
N ILE A 106 9.61 -15.26 -2.12
CA ILE A 106 8.44 -15.60 -2.94
C ILE A 106 8.06 -14.41 -3.84
N VAL A 107 7.90 -13.22 -3.27
CA VAL A 107 7.52 -12.02 -4.02
C VAL A 107 8.53 -11.71 -5.13
N MET A 108 9.83 -11.72 -4.83
CA MET A 108 10.87 -11.35 -5.81
C MET A 108 11.06 -12.40 -6.91
N LEU A 109 10.96 -13.68 -6.59
CA LEU A 109 11.22 -14.74 -7.56
C LEU A 109 9.98 -15.13 -8.37
N GLN A 110 8.79 -15.07 -7.77
CA GLN A 110 7.57 -15.60 -8.39
C GLN A 110 6.65 -14.50 -8.92
N ILE A 111 6.61 -13.32 -8.27
CA ILE A 111 5.69 -12.25 -8.64
C ILE A 111 6.41 -11.16 -9.42
N LEU A 112 7.55 -10.68 -8.92
CA LEU A 112 8.27 -9.52 -9.46
C LEU A 112 9.52 -9.89 -10.27
N SER A 113 9.69 -11.15 -10.67
CA SER A 113 10.80 -11.52 -11.56
C SER A 113 10.61 -10.91 -12.96
N ASN A 114 11.72 -10.56 -13.62
CA ASN A 114 11.67 -9.98 -14.97
C ASN A 114 10.90 -10.89 -15.95
N ALA A 115 11.15 -12.19 -15.91
CA ALA A 115 10.45 -13.16 -16.76
C ALA A 115 8.93 -13.12 -16.54
N ARG A 116 8.47 -12.99 -15.27
CA ARG A 116 7.04 -12.91 -14.95
C ARG A 116 6.44 -11.58 -15.39
N LEU A 117 7.14 -10.47 -15.14
CA LEU A 117 6.71 -9.16 -15.59
C LEU A 117 6.62 -9.07 -17.12
N ASP A 118 7.53 -9.72 -17.84
CA ASP A 118 7.50 -9.77 -19.30
C ASP A 118 6.34 -10.64 -19.82
N SER A 119 6.07 -11.80 -19.19
CA SER A 119 4.93 -12.65 -19.57
C SER A 119 3.59 -11.91 -19.43
N LEU A 120 3.46 -11.00 -18.48
CA LEU A 120 2.27 -10.18 -18.23
C LEU A 120 2.29 -8.80 -18.93
N LYS A 121 3.25 -8.55 -19.84
CA LYS A 121 3.34 -7.29 -20.59
C LYS A 121 2.09 -7.03 -21.43
N HIS A 122 1.51 -8.09 -22.01
CA HIS A 122 0.29 -8.01 -22.82
C HIS A 122 -0.91 -7.51 -22.00
N VAL A 123 -1.02 -7.86 -20.71
CA VAL A 123 -2.08 -7.38 -19.82
C VAL A 123 -1.99 -5.86 -19.68
N ARG A 124 -0.79 -5.33 -19.37
CA ARG A 124 -0.57 -3.88 -19.24
C ARG A 124 -0.90 -3.15 -20.54
N ALA A 125 -0.39 -3.64 -21.67
CA ALA A 125 -0.63 -3.03 -22.97
C ALA A 125 -2.12 -3.01 -23.33
N THR A 126 -2.84 -4.09 -23.06
CA THR A 126 -4.28 -4.18 -23.33
C THR A 126 -5.07 -3.19 -22.48
N GLU A 127 -4.80 -3.09 -21.16
CA GLU A 127 -5.53 -2.15 -20.30
C GLU A 127 -5.27 -0.69 -20.67
N ILE A 128 -4.02 -0.33 -20.97
CA ILE A 128 -3.67 1.02 -21.45
C ILE A 128 -4.43 1.33 -22.75
N ASN A 129 -4.39 0.42 -23.74
CA ASN A 129 -5.05 0.63 -25.02
C ASN A 129 -6.57 0.77 -24.87
N THR A 130 -7.19 -0.05 -24.02
CA THR A 130 -8.64 0.03 -23.74
C THR A 130 -8.99 1.40 -23.14
N ARG A 131 -8.25 1.84 -22.12
CA ARG A 131 -8.49 3.12 -21.47
C ARG A 131 -8.26 4.33 -22.40
N VAL A 132 -7.25 4.27 -23.27
CA VAL A 132 -7.01 5.31 -24.28
C VAL A 132 -8.12 5.34 -25.35
N LYS A 133 -8.57 4.16 -25.81
CA LYS A 133 -9.70 4.06 -26.75
C LYS A 133 -10.97 4.65 -26.15
N ASN A 134 -11.26 4.41 -24.87
CA ASN A 134 -12.42 4.98 -24.20
C ASN A 134 -12.35 6.50 -24.10
N LEU A 135 -11.18 7.07 -23.79
CA LEU A 135 -10.99 8.51 -23.84
C LEU A 135 -11.25 9.09 -25.22
N HIS A 136 -10.75 8.44 -26.26
CA HIS A 136 -10.97 8.87 -27.64
C HIS A 136 -12.46 8.77 -28.01
N ARG A 137 -13.18 7.71 -27.60
CA ARG A 137 -14.62 7.55 -27.81
C ARG A 137 -15.41 8.69 -27.14
N ILE A 138 -15.14 8.99 -25.87
CA ILE A 138 -15.79 10.08 -25.12
C ILE A 138 -15.53 11.42 -25.85
N TRP A 139 -14.28 11.72 -26.19
CA TRP A 139 -13.93 12.94 -26.91
C TRP A 139 -14.64 13.06 -28.26
N SER A 140 -14.77 11.96 -29.01
CA SER A 140 -15.49 11.93 -30.30
C SER A 140 -16.99 12.16 -30.13
N MET A 141 -17.61 11.59 -29.10
CA MET A 141 -19.04 11.75 -28.82
C MET A 141 -19.43 13.18 -28.46
N ILE A 142 -18.52 13.93 -27.82
CA ILE A 142 -18.77 15.33 -27.39
C ILE A 142 -18.40 16.35 -28.50
N GLY A 143 -18.30 15.89 -29.75
CA GLY A 143 -18.02 16.78 -30.89
C GLY A 143 -16.59 17.34 -30.90
N ARG A 144 -15.63 16.58 -30.34
CA ARG A 144 -14.20 16.93 -30.27
C ARG A 144 -13.89 18.17 -29.45
N SER A 145 -14.78 18.57 -28.54
CA SER A 145 -14.56 19.66 -27.60
C SER A 145 -13.62 19.25 -26.47
N ALA A 146 -12.98 20.24 -25.82
CA ALA A 146 -12.13 19.97 -24.65
C ALA A 146 -12.96 19.40 -23.50
N VAL A 147 -12.54 18.26 -22.95
CA VAL A 147 -13.15 17.60 -21.79
C VAL A 147 -12.17 17.64 -20.63
N PRO A 148 -12.53 18.21 -19.48
CA PRO A 148 -11.69 18.13 -18.30
C PRO A 148 -11.64 16.68 -17.79
N ILE A 149 -10.42 16.15 -17.61
CA ILE A 149 -10.17 14.81 -17.10
C ILE A 149 -9.43 14.91 -15.78
N ASP A 150 -9.94 14.26 -14.73
CA ASP A 150 -9.18 14.05 -13.51
C ASP A 150 -8.12 12.97 -13.76
N LEU A 151 -6.89 13.39 -14.10
CA LEU A 151 -5.78 12.48 -14.39
C LEU A 151 -5.41 11.63 -13.17
N LYS A 152 -5.58 12.13 -11.94
CA LYS A 152 -5.29 11.37 -10.73
C LYS A 152 -6.22 10.17 -10.61
N GLN A 153 -7.50 10.40 -10.80
CA GLN A 153 -8.51 9.34 -10.78
C GLN A 153 -8.29 8.37 -11.94
N TRP A 154 -8.13 8.90 -13.15
CA TRP A 154 -7.93 8.09 -14.35
C TRP A 154 -6.72 7.16 -14.26
N CYS A 155 -5.55 7.67 -13.83
CA CYS A 155 -4.34 6.87 -13.62
C CYS A 155 -4.52 5.86 -12.46
N GLY A 156 -5.22 6.25 -11.40
CA GLY A 156 -5.53 5.37 -10.28
C GLY A 156 -6.36 4.16 -10.71
N ASP A 157 -7.40 4.40 -11.48
CA ASP A 157 -8.28 3.36 -12.04
C ASP A 157 -7.54 2.43 -13.00
N LEU A 158 -6.74 3.01 -13.92
CA LEU A 158 -5.89 2.21 -14.83
C LEU A 158 -4.91 1.32 -14.05
N THR A 159 -4.27 1.87 -13.03
CA THR A 159 -3.32 1.10 -12.21
C THR A 159 -4.03 -0.03 -11.47
N LEU A 160 -5.23 0.23 -10.94
CA LEU A 160 -6.03 -0.78 -10.25
C LEU A 160 -6.45 -1.90 -11.20
N ASP A 161 -6.94 -1.58 -12.40
CA ASP A 161 -7.30 -2.57 -13.42
C ASP A 161 -6.11 -3.45 -13.80
N ILE A 162 -4.95 -2.84 -14.06
CA ILE A 162 -3.73 -3.59 -14.39
C ILE A 162 -3.37 -4.55 -13.26
N VAL A 163 -3.32 -4.07 -12.00
CA VAL A 163 -2.93 -4.89 -10.85
C VAL A 163 -3.92 -6.02 -10.62
N VAL A 164 -5.22 -5.74 -10.61
CA VAL A 164 -6.24 -6.77 -10.38
C VAL A 164 -6.24 -7.81 -11.50
N ARG A 165 -6.09 -7.39 -12.75
CA ARG A 165 -6.02 -8.32 -13.87
C ARG A 165 -4.74 -9.16 -13.84
N MET A 166 -3.60 -8.61 -13.44
CA MET A 166 -2.37 -9.38 -13.26
C MET A 166 -2.47 -10.38 -12.10
N VAL A 167 -3.19 -10.04 -11.02
CA VAL A 167 -3.29 -10.86 -9.81
C VAL A 167 -4.41 -11.90 -9.91
N VAL A 168 -5.57 -11.51 -10.39
CA VAL A 168 -6.82 -12.31 -10.34
C VAL A 168 -7.29 -12.76 -11.74
N GLY A 169 -6.65 -12.25 -12.81
CA GLY A 169 -7.03 -12.55 -14.19
C GLY A 169 -8.34 -11.88 -14.66
N LYS A 170 -8.98 -11.05 -13.84
CA LYS A 170 -10.25 -10.38 -14.13
C LYS A 170 -10.07 -8.88 -14.33
N ARG A 171 -10.94 -8.25 -15.13
CA ARG A 171 -11.11 -6.80 -15.16
C ARG A 171 -12.01 -6.37 -14.01
N CYS A 172 -11.64 -5.25 -13.33
CA CYS A 172 -12.49 -4.63 -12.34
C CYS A 172 -13.56 -3.72 -12.94
N PHE A 173 -13.27 -3.09 -14.07
CA PHE A 173 -14.14 -2.10 -14.69
C PHE A 173 -14.42 -2.52 -16.14
N GLU A 174 -15.45 -3.34 -16.36
CA GLU A 174 -16.03 -3.57 -17.66
C GLU A 174 -17.07 -2.47 -17.95
N GLU A 175 -16.69 -1.48 -18.77
CA GLU A 175 -17.56 -0.36 -19.13
C GLU A 175 -18.68 -0.74 -20.11
N ASP A 176 -18.62 -1.93 -20.73
CA ASP A 176 -19.55 -2.37 -21.78
C ASP A 176 -20.34 -3.64 -21.41
N SER A 177 -20.30 -4.11 -20.16
CA SER A 177 -21.12 -5.27 -19.80
C SER A 177 -22.56 -4.85 -19.53
N ASP A 178 -23.43 -5.22 -20.45
CA ASP A 178 -24.90 -5.30 -20.30
C ASP A 178 -25.30 -6.36 -19.23
N HIS A 179 -24.31 -6.83 -18.48
CA HIS A 179 -24.44 -7.79 -17.39
C HIS A 179 -24.49 -7.04 -16.05
N GLY A 180 -25.72 -6.81 -15.63
CA GLY A 180 -26.16 -6.61 -14.24
C GLY A 180 -25.35 -5.61 -13.34
N ASP A 181 -26.08 -4.76 -12.66
CA ASP A 181 -25.67 -3.80 -11.63
C ASP A 181 -24.65 -4.32 -10.58
N ASP A 182 -24.47 -5.63 -10.47
CA ASP A 182 -23.67 -6.27 -9.42
C ASP A 182 -22.15 -6.18 -9.66
N ASP A 183 -21.66 -6.34 -10.88
CA ASP A 183 -20.22 -6.30 -11.20
C ASP A 183 -19.67 -4.86 -11.09
N ASN A 184 -20.47 -3.89 -11.49
CA ASN A 184 -20.14 -2.46 -11.35
C ASN A 184 -20.14 -2.01 -9.86
N SER A 185 -20.95 -2.66 -9.02
CA SER A 185 -21.01 -2.45 -7.58
C SER A 185 -19.76 -2.98 -6.87
N GLU A 186 -19.25 -4.17 -7.25
CA GLU A 186 -18.05 -4.78 -6.66
C GLU A 186 -16.79 -3.98 -6.99
N ALA A 187 -16.61 -3.56 -8.24
CA ALA A 187 -15.51 -2.72 -8.68
C ALA A 187 -15.47 -1.37 -7.93
N ARG A 188 -16.64 -0.75 -7.75
CA ARG A 188 -16.76 0.50 -6.99
C ARG A 188 -16.44 0.29 -5.51
N ARG A 189 -16.91 -0.80 -4.92
CA ARG A 189 -16.60 -1.17 -3.53
C ARG A 189 -15.10 -1.40 -3.35
N LEU A 190 -14.46 -2.14 -4.24
CA LEU A 190 -13.01 -2.38 -4.21
C LEU A 190 -12.22 -1.06 -4.29
N ARG A 191 -12.56 -0.19 -5.24
CA ARG A 191 -11.92 1.12 -5.37
C ARG A 191 -12.03 1.93 -4.09
N THR A 192 -13.22 2.00 -3.52
CA THR A 192 -13.48 2.73 -2.27
C THR A 192 -12.70 2.12 -1.11
N ALA A 193 -12.68 0.80 -0.98
CA ALA A 193 -11.96 0.10 0.07
C ALA A 193 -10.44 0.28 -0.05
N ILE A 194 -9.87 0.20 -1.25
CA ILE A 194 -8.44 0.44 -1.51
C ILE A 194 -8.07 1.91 -1.25
N SER A 195 -8.89 2.85 -1.72
CA SER A 195 -8.68 4.28 -1.47
C SER A 195 -8.68 4.59 0.03
N ARG A 196 -9.63 4.01 0.76
CA ARG A 196 -9.72 4.12 2.22
C ARG A 196 -8.54 3.44 2.93
N PHE A 197 -8.09 2.30 2.44
CA PHE A 197 -6.91 1.61 2.94
C PHE A 197 -5.66 2.50 2.87
N PHE A 198 -5.35 3.09 1.71
CA PHE A 198 -4.20 3.98 1.56
C PHE A 198 -4.34 5.27 2.38
N TYR A 199 -5.53 5.83 2.46
CA TYR A 199 -5.80 6.98 3.32
C TYR A 199 -5.50 6.65 4.78
N LEU A 200 -6.06 5.56 5.31
CA LEU A 200 -5.89 5.15 6.70
C LEU A 200 -4.47 4.72 7.04
N MET A 201 -3.70 4.24 6.06
CA MET A 201 -2.28 3.96 6.23
C MET A 201 -1.44 5.23 6.46
N GLY A 202 -1.85 6.35 5.87
CA GLY A 202 -1.20 7.65 6.02
C GLY A 202 -1.68 8.46 7.23
N VAL A 203 -2.75 8.04 7.89
CA VAL A 203 -3.32 8.79 9.02
C VAL A 203 -2.47 8.63 10.27
N PHE A 204 -2.25 9.76 10.94
CA PHE A 204 -1.60 9.78 12.24
C PHE A 204 -2.56 9.30 13.34
N VAL A 205 -2.22 8.20 13.99
CA VAL A 205 -2.98 7.65 15.11
C VAL A 205 -2.23 7.94 16.42
N VAL A 206 -2.86 8.69 17.31
CA VAL A 206 -2.24 9.15 18.57
C VAL A 206 -1.75 7.96 19.42
N SER A 207 -2.47 6.84 19.42
CA SER A 207 -2.10 5.65 20.19
C SER A 207 -0.81 4.97 19.69
N ASP A 208 -0.35 5.24 18.46
CA ASP A 208 0.91 4.70 17.93
C ASP A 208 2.13 5.33 18.59
N VAL A 209 1.97 6.54 19.13
CA VAL A 209 3.05 7.31 19.77
C VAL A 209 2.86 7.47 21.27
N ILE A 210 1.62 7.37 21.77
CA ILE A 210 1.27 7.42 23.19
C ILE A 210 0.50 6.14 23.55
N PRO A 211 1.18 5.05 23.96
CA PRO A 211 0.55 3.74 24.17
C PRO A 211 -0.56 3.74 25.22
N LEU A 212 -0.52 4.65 26.19
CA LEU A 212 -1.57 4.81 27.21
C LEU A 212 -2.94 5.17 26.61
N LEU A 213 -2.97 5.76 25.42
CA LEU A 213 -4.19 6.14 24.72
C LEU A 213 -4.74 5.04 23.80
N LYS A 214 -4.19 3.83 23.83
CA LYS A 214 -4.69 2.69 23.01
C LYS A 214 -6.16 2.34 23.26
N TRP A 215 -6.65 2.60 24.46
CA TRP A 215 -8.02 2.30 24.88
C TRP A 215 -9.05 3.29 24.28
N PHE A 216 -8.60 4.46 23.83
CA PHE A 216 -9.47 5.50 23.31
C PHE A 216 -9.23 5.68 21.80
N ASP A 217 -10.26 5.48 21.00
CA ASP A 217 -10.25 5.77 19.56
C ASP A 217 -10.91 7.14 19.31
N PHE A 218 -10.25 8.21 19.80
CA PHE A 218 -10.78 9.57 19.74
C PHE A 218 -11.14 10.05 18.32
N GLN A 219 -10.53 9.47 17.31
CA GLN A 219 -10.71 9.87 15.92
C GLN A 219 -11.50 8.85 15.10
N GLY A 220 -11.90 7.72 15.69
CA GLY A 220 -12.59 6.62 15.02
C GLY A 220 -11.73 5.89 13.97
N HIS A 221 -10.44 6.20 13.88
CA HIS A 221 -9.57 5.63 12.86
C HIS A 221 -9.36 4.12 13.02
N ARG A 222 -9.25 3.61 14.24
CA ARG A 222 -9.07 2.18 14.49
C ARG A 222 -10.32 1.39 14.08
N LEU A 223 -11.51 1.93 14.35
CA LEU A 223 -12.77 1.33 13.92
C LEU A 223 -12.86 1.33 12.39
N ALA A 224 -12.52 2.45 11.75
CA ALA A 224 -12.48 2.56 10.29
C ALA A 224 -11.46 1.58 9.66
N MET A 225 -10.28 1.40 10.26
CA MET A 225 -9.28 0.41 9.83
C MET A 225 -9.82 -1.01 9.88
N LYS A 226 -10.48 -1.40 10.98
CA LYS A 226 -11.10 -2.73 11.11
C LYS A 226 -12.21 -2.95 10.08
N ALA A 227 -13.06 -1.94 9.86
CA ALA A 227 -14.12 -2.03 8.87
C ALA A 227 -13.56 -2.17 7.44
N THR A 228 -12.54 -1.38 7.10
CA THR A 228 -11.87 -1.45 5.79
C THR A 228 -11.17 -2.78 5.59
N ALA A 229 -10.47 -3.30 6.62
CA ALA A 229 -9.85 -4.61 6.57
C ALA A 229 -10.87 -5.72 6.31
N LYS A 230 -12.00 -5.71 7.03
CA LYS A 230 -13.07 -6.69 6.84
C LYS A 230 -13.69 -6.62 5.44
N GLU A 231 -13.85 -5.42 4.89
CA GLU A 231 -14.37 -5.24 3.52
C GLU A 231 -13.41 -5.81 2.48
N LEU A 232 -12.10 -5.45 2.56
CA LEU A 232 -11.08 -6.00 1.67
C LEU A 232 -10.96 -7.51 1.80
N ASP A 233 -10.95 -8.03 3.02
CA ASP A 233 -10.86 -9.47 3.28
C ASP A 233 -12.04 -10.22 2.65
N SER A 234 -13.27 -9.70 2.76
CA SER A 234 -14.44 -10.29 2.14
C SER A 234 -14.34 -10.41 0.61
N LEU A 235 -13.78 -9.38 -0.04
CA LEU A 235 -13.55 -9.36 -1.49
C LEU A 235 -12.44 -10.35 -1.89
N LEU A 236 -11.33 -10.35 -1.17
CA LEU A 236 -10.21 -11.24 -1.44
C LEU A 236 -10.59 -12.72 -1.23
N VAL A 237 -11.31 -13.04 -0.16
CA VAL A 237 -11.80 -14.42 0.10
C VAL A 237 -12.76 -14.88 -1.00
N LYS A 238 -13.66 -14.01 -1.47
CA LYS A 238 -14.54 -14.31 -2.62
C LYS A 238 -13.71 -14.65 -3.85
N TRP A 239 -12.70 -13.85 -4.17
CA TRP A 239 -11.85 -14.05 -5.34
C TRP A 239 -11.01 -15.33 -5.25
N ILE A 240 -10.44 -15.63 -4.07
CA ILE A 240 -9.69 -16.87 -3.85
C ILE A 240 -10.59 -18.08 -4.06
N LYS A 241 -11.81 -18.08 -3.51
CA LYS A 241 -12.78 -19.18 -3.68
C LYS A 241 -13.17 -19.37 -5.14
N GLU A 242 -13.41 -18.27 -5.85
CA GLU A 242 -13.78 -18.30 -7.26
C GLU A 242 -12.61 -18.77 -8.13
N HIS A 243 -11.38 -18.32 -7.83
CA HIS A 243 -10.19 -18.78 -8.50
C HIS A 243 -9.96 -20.29 -8.30
N ARG A 244 -10.07 -20.79 -7.07
CA ARG A 244 -9.99 -22.23 -6.76
C ARG A 244 -11.05 -23.04 -7.52
N ARG A 245 -12.28 -22.54 -7.60
CA ARG A 245 -13.35 -23.18 -8.37
C ARG A 245 -13.05 -23.24 -9.86
N ARG A 246 -12.52 -22.17 -10.44
CA ARG A 246 -12.12 -22.14 -11.86
C ARG A 246 -10.99 -23.11 -12.15
N ARG A 247 -9.99 -23.16 -11.26
CA ARG A 247 -8.88 -24.09 -11.40
C ARG A 247 -9.33 -25.55 -11.37
N SER A 248 -10.20 -25.93 -10.44
CA SER A 248 -10.76 -27.30 -10.41
C SER A 248 -11.58 -27.67 -11.64
N LEU A 249 -12.13 -26.70 -12.39
CA LEU A 249 -12.85 -26.92 -13.64
C LEU A 249 -11.95 -26.84 -14.88
N ALA A 250 -10.77 -26.21 -14.78
CA ALA A 250 -9.88 -25.87 -15.89
C ALA A 250 -8.63 -26.76 -16.01
N GLU A 251 -8.63 -27.94 -15.37
CA GLU A 251 -7.54 -28.93 -15.54
C GLU A 251 -7.34 -29.41 -17.01
N VAL A 252 -8.05 -28.82 -17.97
CA VAL A 252 -8.12 -29.29 -19.37
C VAL A 252 -7.50 -28.34 -20.41
N GLU A 253 -7.21 -27.07 -20.12
CA GLU A 253 -6.69 -26.12 -21.15
C GLU A 253 -5.59 -25.21 -20.63
N GLY A 254 -4.40 -25.27 -21.27
CA GLY A 254 -3.23 -24.44 -21.00
C GLY A 254 -3.50 -22.94 -21.19
N ARG A 255 -3.93 -22.26 -20.13
CA ARG A 255 -4.09 -20.80 -20.07
C ARG A 255 -2.87 -20.12 -19.50
N ASN A 256 -2.65 -18.86 -19.88
CA ASN A 256 -1.66 -17.98 -19.25
C ASN A 256 -1.96 -17.86 -17.75
N GLU A 257 -1.07 -18.39 -16.92
CA GLU A 257 -1.15 -18.37 -15.47
C GLU A 257 -1.13 -16.93 -14.93
N ASP A 258 -2.11 -16.54 -14.14
CA ASP A 258 -2.07 -15.31 -13.34
C ASP A 258 -1.23 -15.49 -12.06
N PHE A 259 -1.10 -14.43 -11.23
CA PHE A 259 -0.32 -14.55 -9.98
C PHE A 259 -0.95 -15.51 -8.98
N MET A 260 -2.27 -15.66 -8.97
CA MET A 260 -2.95 -16.56 -8.05
C MET A 260 -2.70 -18.03 -8.45
N ASP A 261 -2.56 -18.33 -9.75
CA ASP A 261 -2.20 -19.68 -10.24
C ASP A 261 -0.82 -20.08 -9.75
N VAL A 262 0.15 -19.14 -9.81
CA VAL A 262 1.54 -19.40 -9.39
C VAL A 262 1.66 -19.61 -7.90
N VAL A 263 0.97 -18.78 -7.10
CA VAL A 263 1.03 -18.86 -5.63
C VAL A 263 0.21 -20.05 -5.11
N GLY A 264 -0.96 -20.33 -5.69
CA GLY A 264 -1.82 -21.45 -5.29
C GLY A 264 -1.27 -22.83 -5.68
N GLY A 265 -0.50 -22.92 -6.78
CA GLY A 265 0.07 -24.20 -7.25
C GLY A 265 1.18 -24.79 -6.40
N LYS A 266 1.80 -23.99 -5.53
CA LYS A 266 2.91 -24.41 -4.64
C LYS A 266 2.56 -24.43 -3.16
N ASN A 267 1.38 -23.95 -2.76
CA ASN A 267 1.02 -23.75 -1.35
C ASN A 267 0.20 -24.87 -0.71
N ASP A 268 -0.06 -25.98 -1.40
CA ASP A 268 -0.59 -27.17 -0.71
C ASP A 268 0.43 -27.80 0.27
N THR A 269 1.68 -27.28 0.29
CA THR A 269 2.76 -27.77 1.15
C THR A 269 3.09 -26.86 2.36
N TYR A 270 2.45 -25.70 2.51
CA TYR A 270 2.82 -24.69 3.53
C TYR A 270 1.67 -24.21 4.42
N LEU A 271 0.49 -24.84 4.34
CA LEU A 271 -0.69 -24.49 5.15
C LEU A 271 -1.14 -25.62 6.11
N ASP A 272 -0.30 -26.64 6.34
CA ASP A 272 -0.42 -27.60 7.42
C ASP A 272 0.41 -27.20 8.65
#